data_f1b33e9cec55264f14c32da2516ee9b9
#
_entry.id   f1b33e9cec55264f14c32da2516ee9b9
#
_cell.length_a   1.000
_cell.length_b   1.000
_cell.length_c   1.000
_cell.angle_alpha   90.00
_cell.angle_beta   90.00
_cell.angle_gamma   90.00
#
_symmetry.space_group_name_H-M   'P 1'
#
loop_
_entity.id
_entity.type
_entity.pdbx_description
1 polymer ?
#
loop_
_entity_poly.entity_id
_entity_poly.type
_entity_poly.pdbx_seq_one_letter_code
_entity_poly.pdbx_strand_id
1 'polypeptide(L)'
;MNLELVLITGMSGSGKSVALRALEDAGFYCVDNLPPELLVPFIDLEEQRGVKKVAIAMDIRSATSLPMLPKLLSALKNRSVSLKSLFLDATTHTLVRRFSETRRKHPLSNISDVGLENQASMEHVLVEAIELERDMLAELREGAHIIDTSMIRATQLQAFVKGMISAPPSGLTLVFESFAFKRGIPIDADYVFDVRMLPNPHYEAALRSMTGRDAPVAEFLQNTPEVIEMQADIAAFIGKWLAALARDHRSYVTIAIGCTGGPPRSADPVEQLAAFFALAKSKPMG
;
A
#
# COMPACT_ATOMS: atom_id res chain seq x y z
N MET A 1 -10.95 5.17 -26.05
CA MET A 1 -11.24 5.48 -24.62
C MET A 1 -10.39 4.52 -23.82
N ASN A 2 -9.56 5.00 -22.89
CA ASN A 2 -8.67 4.11 -22.14
C ASN A 2 -9.45 3.41 -21.01
N LEU A 3 -9.40 2.09 -20.96
CA LEU A 3 -9.88 1.29 -19.84
C LEU A 3 -8.94 1.50 -18.65
N GLU A 4 -9.49 1.80 -17.48
CA GLU A 4 -8.75 1.82 -16.20
C GLU A 4 -8.85 0.45 -15.54
N LEU A 5 -7.70 -0.21 -15.37
CA LEU A 5 -7.58 -1.51 -14.73
C LEU A 5 -6.83 -1.37 -13.41
N VAL A 6 -7.47 -1.78 -12.32
CA VAL A 6 -6.83 -1.95 -11.01
C VAL A 6 -6.65 -3.43 -10.73
N LEU A 7 -5.41 -3.89 -10.63
CA LEU A 7 -5.08 -5.25 -10.22
C LEU A 7 -4.72 -5.25 -8.74
N ILE A 8 -5.40 -6.09 -7.96
CA ILE A 8 -5.13 -6.29 -6.54
C ILE A 8 -4.55 -7.69 -6.35
N THR A 9 -3.32 -7.75 -5.87
CA THR A 9 -2.65 -8.99 -5.46
C THR A 9 -2.26 -8.89 -3.99
N GLY A 10 -1.59 -9.86 -3.45
CA GLY A 10 -1.05 -9.81 -2.09
C GLY A 10 -1.42 -11.01 -1.24
N MET A 11 -0.89 -11.00 -0.03
CA MET A 11 -0.97 -12.11 0.93
C MET A 11 -2.40 -12.51 1.26
N SER A 12 -2.64 -13.77 1.48
CA SER A 12 -3.90 -14.28 1.99
C SER A 12 -4.16 -13.70 3.39
N GLY A 13 -5.36 -13.12 3.59
CA GLY A 13 -5.68 -12.40 4.84
C GLY A 13 -5.21 -10.95 4.90
N SER A 14 -4.55 -10.42 3.87
CA SER A 14 -4.09 -9.02 3.82
C SER A 14 -5.21 -7.98 3.59
N GLY A 15 -6.41 -8.39 3.20
CA GLY A 15 -7.55 -7.47 3.03
C GLY A 15 -7.97 -7.23 1.59
N LYS A 16 -7.59 -8.07 0.61
CA LYS A 16 -7.97 -7.93 -0.81
C LYS A 16 -9.47 -7.68 -1.03
N SER A 17 -10.33 -8.42 -0.33
CA SER A 17 -11.78 -8.24 -0.46
C SER A 17 -12.28 -6.89 0.08
N VAL A 18 -11.58 -6.29 1.05
CA VAL A 18 -11.89 -4.94 1.55
C VAL A 18 -11.52 -3.89 0.50
N ALA A 19 -10.35 -4.04 -0.13
CA ALA A 19 -9.91 -3.17 -1.21
C ALA A 19 -10.83 -3.28 -2.43
N LEU A 20 -11.24 -4.50 -2.80
CA LEU A 20 -12.15 -4.73 -3.92
C LEU A 20 -13.50 -4.05 -3.72
N ARG A 21 -14.09 -4.13 -2.50
CA ARG A 21 -15.33 -3.42 -2.16
C ARG A 21 -15.18 -1.90 -2.26
N ALA A 22 -14.03 -1.36 -1.86
CA ALA A 22 -13.77 0.08 -1.98
C ALA A 22 -13.76 0.54 -3.45
N LEU A 23 -13.27 -0.31 -4.36
CA LEU A 23 -13.28 -0.06 -5.80
C LEU A 23 -14.69 -0.22 -6.41
N GLU A 24 -15.46 -1.20 -5.95
CA GLU A 24 -16.86 -1.37 -6.33
C GLU A 24 -17.68 -0.12 -5.97
N ASP A 25 -17.52 0.38 -4.73
CA ASP A 25 -18.14 1.65 -4.28
C ASP A 25 -17.69 2.86 -5.12
N ALA A 26 -16.51 2.81 -5.74
CA ALA A 26 -15.97 3.83 -6.63
C ALA A 26 -16.39 3.64 -8.11
N GLY A 27 -17.28 2.70 -8.38
CA GLY A 27 -17.85 2.43 -9.71
C GLY A 27 -17.00 1.55 -10.61
N PHE A 28 -16.10 0.76 -10.07
CA PHE A 28 -15.39 -0.27 -10.84
C PHE A 28 -16.24 -1.53 -10.99
N TYR A 29 -16.15 -2.16 -12.15
CA TYR A 29 -16.61 -3.54 -12.33
C TYR A 29 -15.60 -4.48 -11.70
N CYS A 30 -15.99 -5.16 -10.62
CA CYS A 30 -15.09 -5.90 -9.77
C CYS A 30 -15.20 -7.41 -10.00
N VAL A 31 -14.04 -8.08 -10.12
CA VAL A 31 -13.94 -9.54 -10.21
C VAL A 31 -12.97 -10.03 -9.14
N ASP A 32 -13.41 -10.98 -8.32
CA ASP A 32 -12.58 -11.61 -7.30
C ASP A 32 -12.06 -12.96 -7.81
N ASN A 33 -10.79 -13.23 -7.52
CA ASN A 33 -10.12 -14.50 -7.82
C ASN A 33 -10.18 -14.93 -9.30
N LEU A 34 -9.92 -13.99 -10.22
CA LEU A 34 -9.82 -14.29 -11.64
C LEU A 34 -8.54 -15.08 -11.91
N PRO A 35 -8.61 -16.26 -12.60
CA PRO A 35 -7.40 -16.95 -13.05
C PRO A 35 -6.57 -16.09 -14.01
N PRO A 36 -5.22 -16.05 -13.88
CA PRO A 36 -4.36 -15.24 -14.75
C PRO A 36 -4.56 -15.47 -16.25
N GLU A 37 -4.86 -16.70 -16.66
CA GLU A 37 -5.09 -17.08 -18.06
C GLU A 37 -6.31 -16.36 -18.66
N LEU A 38 -7.27 -16.00 -17.84
CA LEU A 38 -8.49 -15.31 -18.26
C LEU A 38 -8.33 -13.78 -18.26
N LEU A 39 -7.20 -13.23 -17.80
CA LEU A 39 -7.03 -11.80 -17.67
C LEU A 39 -7.20 -11.07 -19.01
N VAL A 40 -6.46 -11.47 -20.03
CA VAL A 40 -6.51 -10.82 -21.34
C VAL A 40 -7.86 -11.03 -22.03
N PRO A 41 -8.41 -12.27 -22.15
CA PRO A 41 -9.74 -12.48 -22.71
C PRO A 41 -10.85 -11.71 -21.98
N PHE A 42 -10.73 -11.59 -20.66
CA PHE A 42 -11.70 -10.85 -19.87
C PHE A 42 -11.64 -9.33 -20.17
N ILE A 43 -10.43 -8.76 -20.24
CA ILE A 43 -10.26 -7.35 -20.60
C ILE A 43 -10.78 -7.07 -22.03
N ASP A 44 -10.48 -7.95 -22.99
CA ASP A 44 -11.00 -7.82 -24.36
C ASP A 44 -12.53 -7.81 -24.39
N LEU A 45 -13.17 -8.64 -23.57
CA LEU A 45 -14.62 -8.70 -23.46
C LEU A 45 -15.21 -7.40 -22.86
N GLU A 46 -14.59 -6.91 -21.80
CA GLU A 46 -15.08 -5.69 -21.12
C GLU A 46 -14.84 -4.42 -21.96
N GLU A 47 -13.75 -4.36 -22.73
CA GLU A 47 -13.52 -3.30 -23.72
C GLU A 47 -14.62 -3.29 -24.80
N GLN A 48 -15.00 -4.47 -25.33
CA GLN A 48 -16.10 -4.59 -26.30
C GLN A 48 -17.45 -4.15 -25.72
N ARG A 49 -17.67 -4.35 -24.42
CA ARG A 49 -18.87 -3.91 -23.70
C ARG A 49 -18.86 -2.41 -23.38
N GLY A 50 -17.73 -1.73 -23.62
CA GLY A 50 -17.57 -0.31 -23.31
C GLY A 50 -17.39 -0.01 -21.82
N VAL A 51 -16.99 -1.01 -21.02
CA VAL A 51 -16.65 -0.82 -19.60
C VAL A 51 -15.37 0.00 -19.51
N LYS A 52 -15.37 1.03 -18.64
CA LYS A 52 -14.26 1.97 -18.51
C LYS A 52 -13.38 1.70 -17.29
N LYS A 53 -13.92 1.04 -16.29
CA LYS A 53 -13.25 0.81 -15.00
C LYS A 53 -13.43 -0.64 -14.55
N VAL A 54 -12.32 -1.34 -14.43
CA VAL A 54 -12.28 -2.76 -14.03
C VAL A 54 -11.33 -2.92 -12.86
N ALA A 55 -11.72 -3.67 -11.85
CA ALA A 55 -10.87 -4.07 -10.74
C ALA A 55 -10.85 -5.61 -10.62
N ILE A 56 -9.68 -6.18 -10.52
CA ILE A 56 -9.49 -7.63 -10.47
C ILE A 56 -8.64 -7.96 -9.24
N ALA A 57 -9.15 -8.84 -8.39
CA ALA A 57 -8.33 -9.45 -7.35
C ALA A 57 -7.84 -10.83 -7.80
N MET A 58 -6.58 -11.11 -7.51
CA MET A 58 -5.96 -12.42 -7.74
C MET A 58 -5.28 -12.89 -6.45
N ASP A 59 -5.27 -14.18 -6.21
CA ASP A 59 -4.64 -14.77 -5.03
C ASP A 59 -3.83 -16.05 -5.36
N ILE A 60 -3.16 -16.57 -4.34
CA ILE A 60 -2.29 -17.75 -4.44
C ILE A 60 -3.02 -19.03 -4.87
N ARG A 61 -4.34 -19.08 -4.87
CA ARG A 61 -5.10 -20.25 -5.37
C ARG A 61 -4.84 -20.53 -6.85
N SER A 62 -4.44 -19.50 -7.58
CA SER A 62 -3.98 -19.61 -8.97
C SER A 62 -2.45 -19.79 -9.09
N ALA A 63 -1.80 -20.38 -8.06
CA ALA A 63 -0.34 -20.46 -7.93
C ALA A 63 0.40 -20.96 -9.18
N THR A 64 -0.16 -21.96 -9.87
CA THR A 64 0.44 -22.52 -11.09
C THR A 64 0.52 -21.53 -12.25
N SER A 65 -0.36 -20.55 -12.29
CA SER A 65 -0.48 -19.57 -13.38
C SER A 65 0.06 -18.19 -13.03
N LEU A 66 0.32 -17.91 -11.74
CA LEU A 66 0.88 -16.63 -11.29
C LEU A 66 2.20 -16.24 -11.98
N PRO A 67 3.14 -17.15 -12.28
CA PRO A 67 4.36 -16.80 -13.02
C PRO A 67 4.14 -16.23 -14.43
N MET A 68 2.94 -16.39 -14.99
CA MET A 68 2.58 -15.77 -16.27
C MET A 68 2.18 -14.30 -16.13
N LEU A 69 1.77 -13.88 -14.94
CA LEU A 69 1.14 -12.58 -14.71
C LEU A 69 2.03 -11.39 -15.10
N PRO A 70 3.33 -11.34 -14.78
CA PRO A 70 4.20 -10.24 -15.21
C PRO A 70 4.23 -10.04 -16.72
N LYS A 71 4.24 -11.13 -17.50
CA LYS A 71 4.19 -11.07 -18.98
C LYS A 71 2.84 -10.55 -19.48
N LEU A 72 1.74 -10.99 -18.87
CA LEU A 72 0.40 -10.53 -19.22
C LEU A 72 0.21 -9.05 -18.90
N LEU A 73 0.71 -8.59 -17.75
CA LEU A 73 0.67 -7.18 -17.36
C LEU A 73 1.50 -6.30 -18.29
N SER A 74 2.68 -6.77 -18.71
CA SER A 74 3.50 -6.08 -19.71
C SER A 74 2.79 -5.94 -21.05
N ALA A 75 2.09 -6.99 -21.49
CA ALA A 75 1.29 -6.94 -22.72
C ALA A 75 0.12 -5.95 -22.60
N LEU A 76 -0.54 -5.85 -21.45
CA LEU A 76 -1.61 -4.88 -21.22
C LEU A 76 -1.08 -3.43 -21.13
N LYS A 77 0.10 -3.20 -20.54
CA LYS A 77 0.76 -1.87 -20.52
C LYS A 77 1.04 -1.33 -21.93
N ASN A 78 1.29 -2.21 -22.91
CA ASN A 78 1.52 -1.84 -24.31
C ASN A 78 0.21 -1.52 -25.08
N ARG A 79 -0.94 -1.75 -24.46
CA ARG A 79 -2.26 -1.37 -24.97
C ARG A 79 -2.69 -0.02 -24.37
N SER A 80 -3.79 0.53 -24.82
CA SER A 80 -4.39 1.74 -24.25
C SER A 80 -5.09 1.50 -22.90
N VAL A 81 -4.53 0.62 -22.05
CA VAL A 81 -5.05 0.28 -20.73
C VAL A 81 -4.24 1.02 -19.65
N SER A 82 -4.94 1.79 -18.82
CA SER A 82 -4.32 2.43 -17.65
C SER A 82 -4.27 1.42 -16.51
N LEU A 83 -3.11 0.78 -16.31
CA LEU A 83 -2.93 -0.26 -15.28
C LEU A 83 -2.38 0.32 -13.99
N LYS A 84 -3.07 0.05 -12.87
CA LYS A 84 -2.58 0.23 -11.50
C LYS A 84 -2.50 -1.13 -10.82
N SER A 85 -1.32 -1.49 -10.32
CA SER A 85 -1.09 -2.74 -9.57
C SER A 85 -0.91 -2.44 -8.09
N LEU A 86 -1.74 -3.05 -7.25
CA LEU A 86 -1.69 -2.95 -5.79
C LEU A 86 -1.31 -4.30 -5.21
N PHE A 87 -0.36 -4.31 -4.28
CA PHE A 87 0.01 -5.50 -3.50
C PHE A 87 -0.31 -5.25 -2.02
N LEU A 88 -1.25 -6.01 -1.47
CA LEU A 88 -1.58 -5.91 -0.06
C LEU A 88 -0.71 -6.87 0.75
N ASP A 89 0.07 -6.33 1.67
CA ASP A 89 0.94 -7.10 2.55
C ASP A 89 0.55 -6.91 4.03
N ALA A 90 1.04 -7.78 4.87
CA ALA A 90 1.00 -7.63 6.33
C ALA A 90 2.10 -8.48 6.96
N THR A 91 2.51 -8.11 8.18
CA THR A 91 3.48 -8.92 8.93
C THR A 91 2.93 -10.33 9.18
N THR A 92 3.82 -11.33 9.20
CA THR A 92 3.47 -12.74 9.47
C THR A 92 2.66 -12.88 10.75
N HIS A 93 3.05 -12.18 11.82
CA HIS A 93 2.30 -12.14 13.08
C HIS A 93 0.86 -11.64 12.91
N THR A 94 0.65 -10.59 12.11
CA THR A 94 -0.70 -10.06 11.85
C THR A 94 -1.54 -11.04 11.03
N LEU A 95 -0.95 -11.69 10.03
CA LEU A 95 -1.63 -12.70 9.22
C LEU A 95 -2.05 -13.90 10.06
N VAL A 96 -1.14 -14.45 10.87
CA VAL A 96 -1.43 -15.55 11.81
C VAL A 96 -2.60 -15.21 12.72
N ARG A 97 -2.59 -14.01 13.33
CA ARG A 97 -3.70 -13.55 14.16
C ARG A 97 -5.02 -13.48 13.39
N ARG A 98 -5.03 -12.90 12.17
CA ARG A 98 -6.26 -12.80 11.34
C ARG A 98 -6.81 -14.16 10.94
N PHE A 99 -5.95 -15.11 10.61
CA PHE A 99 -6.37 -16.49 10.33
C PHE A 99 -6.97 -17.17 11.56
N SER A 100 -6.36 -16.98 12.72
CA SER A 100 -6.88 -17.51 13.99
C SER A 100 -8.24 -16.92 14.34
N GLU A 101 -8.42 -15.60 14.20
CA GLU A 101 -9.69 -14.90 14.45
C GLU A 101 -10.81 -15.35 13.50
N THR A 102 -10.49 -15.54 12.20
CA THR A 102 -11.49 -15.93 11.19
C THR A 102 -11.72 -17.42 11.10
N ARG A 103 -10.89 -18.25 11.73
CA ARG A 103 -10.89 -19.72 11.67
C ARG A 103 -10.89 -20.28 10.24
N ARG A 104 -10.30 -19.55 9.30
CA ARG A 104 -10.14 -20.01 7.92
C ARG A 104 -8.83 -20.74 7.75
N LYS A 105 -8.82 -21.75 6.87
CA LYS A 105 -7.59 -22.43 6.48
C LYS A 105 -6.83 -21.55 5.48
N HIS A 106 -5.50 -21.53 5.60
CA HIS A 106 -4.66 -20.90 4.60
C HIS A 106 -4.69 -21.72 3.30
N PRO A 107 -4.74 -21.09 2.11
CA PRO A 107 -4.82 -21.82 0.83
C PRO A 107 -3.70 -22.83 0.59
N LEU A 108 -2.49 -22.56 1.11
CA LEU A 108 -1.33 -23.46 1.00
C LEU A 108 -1.14 -24.40 2.19
N SER A 109 -1.98 -24.36 3.22
CA SER A 109 -1.87 -25.28 4.33
C SER A 109 -2.45 -26.64 3.96
N ASN A 110 -1.60 -27.61 3.65
CA ASN A 110 -1.97 -29.02 3.46
C ASN A 110 -2.20 -29.70 4.83
N ILE A 111 -3.33 -29.41 5.48
CA ILE A 111 -3.68 -30.00 6.79
C ILE A 111 -4.33 -31.38 6.62
N SER A 112 -4.16 -32.06 5.50
CA SER A 112 -4.86 -33.33 5.24
C SER A 112 -4.25 -34.54 5.93
N ASP A 113 -2.97 -34.51 6.36
CA ASP A 113 -2.28 -35.77 6.71
C ASP A 113 -1.51 -35.80 8.05
N VAL A 114 -1.57 -34.76 8.86
CA VAL A 114 -0.89 -34.79 10.17
C VAL A 114 -1.95 -34.63 11.26
N GLY A 115 -2.09 -35.62 12.07
CA GLY A 115 -2.87 -35.57 13.31
C GLY A 115 -2.26 -34.52 14.27
N LEU A 116 -2.46 -33.26 13.94
CA LEU A 116 -1.99 -32.11 14.72
C LEU A 116 -2.92 -31.95 15.93
N GLU A 117 -2.60 -32.62 17.01
CA GLU A 117 -3.33 -32.54 18.27
C GLU A 117 -3.01 -31.25 19.06
N ASN A 118 -2.04 -30.42 18.61
CA ASN A 118 -1.54 -29.26 19.33
C ASN A 118 -1.72 -27.94 18.55
N GLN A 119 -2.20 -26.91 19.23
CA GLN A 119 -2.35 -25.56 18.71
C GLN A 119 -1.01 -24.97 18.20
N ALA A 120 0.10 -25.26 18.88
CA ALA A 120 1.44 -24.84 18.48
C ALA A 120 1.87 -25.42 17.12
N SER A 121 1.55 -26.69 16.85
CA SER A 121 1.84 -27.32 15.55
C SER A 121 1.01 -26.73 14.42
N MET A 122 -0.25 -26.35 14.69
CA MET A 122 -1.10 -25.69 13.71
C MET A 122 -0.61 -24.28 13.38
N GLU A 123 -0.11 -23.53 14.37
CA GLU A 123 0.46 -22.20 14.18
C GLU A 123 1.76 -22.28 13.35
N HIS A 124 2.61 -23.26 13.61
CA HIS A 124 3.83 -23.49 12.84
C HIS A 124 3.54 -23.76 11.35
N VAL A 125 2.62 -24.67 11.05
CA VAL A 125 2.19 -24.97 9.67
C VAL A 125 1.59 -23.72 8.98
N LEU A 126 0.87 -22.89 9.72
CA LEU A 126 0.34 -21.65 9.18
C LEU A 126 1.45 -20.65 8.87
N VAL A 127 2.46 -20.51 9.74
CA VAL A 127 3.62 -19.65 9.48
C VAL A 127 4.38 -20.11 8.25
N GLU A 128 4.67 -21.41 8.12
CA GLU A 128 5.34 -21.98 6.94
C GLU A 128 4.54 -21.70 5.64
N ALA A 129 3.22 -21.87 5.69
CA ALA A 129 2.36 -21.58 4.54
C ALA A 129 2.35 -20.10 4.15
N ILE A 130 2.41 -19.18 5.12
CA ILE A 130 2.50 -17.74 4.89
C ILE A 130 3.85 -17.37 4.26
N GLU A 131 4.96 -17.91 4.77
CA GLU A 131 6.29 -17.64 4.22
C GLU A 131 6.42 -18.20 2.79
N LEU A 132 5.92 -19.41 2.55
CA LEU A 132 5.88 -19.98 1.21
C LEU A 132 5.04 -19.10 0.25
N GLU A 133 3.88 -18.61 0.68
CA GLU A 133 3.08 -17.68 -0.13
C GLU A 133 3.86 -16.40 -0.44
N ARG A 134 4.60 -15.86 0.53
CA ARG A 134 5.42 -14.65 0.39
C ARG A 134 6.48 -14.84 -0.69
N ASP A 135 7.19 -15.97 -0.66
CA ASP A 135 8.21 -16.31 -1.67
C ASP A 135 7.59 -16.44 -3.07
N MET A 136 6.45 -17.11 -3.18
CA MET A 136 5.77 -17.29 -4.45
C MET A 136 5.22 -15.98 -5.05
N LEU A 137 4.91 -15.01 -4.23
CA LEU A 137 4.39 -13.70 -4.66
C LEU A 137 5.47 -12.60 -4.78
N ALA A 138 6.75 -12.90 -4.53
CA ALA A 138 7.83 -11.92 -4.47
C ALA A 138 7.93 -11.08 -5.76
N GLU A 139 7.90 -11.72 -6.93
CA GLU A 139 7.98 -11.02 -8.23
C GLU A 139 6.79 -10.08 -8.47
N LEU A 140 5.59 -10.47 -8.04
CA LEU A 140 4.40 -9.61 -8.15
C LEU A 140 4.46 -8.43 -7.19
N ARG A 141 5.07 -8.63 -6.03
CA ARG A 141 5.28 -7.60 -5.03
C ARG A 141 6.20 -6.49 -5.55
N GLU A 142 7.30 -6.85 -6.22
CA GLU A 142 8.25 -5.87 -6.79
C GLU A 142 7.63 -4.97 -7.85
N GLY A 143 6.69 -5.51 -8.64
CA GLY A 143 6.03 -4.79 -9.73
C GLY A 143 4.80 -3.96 -9.34
N ALA A 144 4.41 -3.94 -8.07
CA ALA A 144 3.18 -3.34 -7.58
C ALA A 144 3.42 -2.24 -6.52
N HIS A 145 2.41 -1.39 -6.31
CA HIS A 145 2.38 -0.54 -5.12
C HIS A 145 2.00 -1.38 -3.91
N ILE A 146 2.89 -1.42 -2.94
CA ILE A 146 2.71 -2.19 -1.71
C ILE A 146 1.91 -1.35 -0.72
N ILE A 147 0.95 -1.98 -0.03
CA ILE A 147 0.19 -1.38 1.06
C ILE A 147 0.34 -2.28 2.28
N ASP A 148 1.03 -1.79 3.32
CA ASP A 148 1.09 -2.48 4.61
C ASP A 148 -0.25 -2.36 5.35
N THR A 149 -0.93 -3.48 5.48
CA THR A 149 -2.23 -3.55 6.18
C THR A 149 -2.11 -4.02 7.63
N SER A 150 -0.89 -4.19 8.16
CA SER A 150 -0.66 -4.76 9.50
C SER A 150 -1.35 -3.98 10.61
N MET A 151 -1.32 -2.65 10.53
CA MET A 151 -1.77 -1.75 11.58
C MET A 151 -2.98 -0.88 11.21
N ILE A 152 -3.49 -1.00 10.00
CA ILE A 152 -4.63 -0.19 9.53
C ILE A 152 -5.95 -0.95 9.66
N ARG A 153 -7.03 -0.20 9.90
CA ARG A 153 -8.39 -0.73 9.94
C ARG A 153 -8.96 -0.84 8.54
N ALA A 154 -10.00 -1.66 8.35
CA ALA A 154 -10.67 -1.81 7.06
C ALA A 154 -11.11 -0.48 6.44
N THR A 155 -11.64 0.45 7.25
CA THR A 155 -12.05 1.79 6.80
C THR A 155 -10.88 2.65 6.31
N GLN A 156 -9.71 2.51 6.94
CA GLN A 156 -8.49 3.22 6.52
C GLN A 156 -7.95 2.63 5.21
N LEU A 157 -7.96 1.31 5.06
CA LEU A 157 -7.60 0.65 3.79
C LEU A 157 -8.52 1.11 2.66
N GLN A 158 -9.82 1.19 2.89
CA GLN A 158 -10.78 1.70 1.90
C GLN A 158 -10.47 3.15 1.49
N ALA A 159 -10.20 4.03 2.46
CA ALA A 159 -9.83 5.42 2.19
C ALA A 159 -8.52 5.51 1.39
N PHE A 160 -7.54 4.67 1.73
CA PHE A 160 -6.26 4.59 1.05
C PHE A 160 -6.42 4.17 -0.42
N VAL A 161 -7.15 3.09 -0.67
CA VAL A 161 -7.44 2.58 -2.02
C VAL A 161 -8.19 3.65 -2.85
N LYS A 162 -9.20 4.32 -2.27
CA LYS A 162 -9.93 5.41 -2.95
C LYS A 162 -9.01 6.59 -3.29
N GLY A 163 -8.10 6.97 -2.41
CA GLY A 163 -7.08 8.00 -2.68
C GLY A 163 -6.16 7.62 -3.84
N MET A 164 -5.71 6.38 -3.87
CA MET A 164 -4.83 5.85 -4.91
C MET A 164 -5.45 5.87 -6.32
N ILE A 165 -6.73 5.50 -6.45
CA ILE A 165 -7.41 5.51 -7.74
C ILE A 165 -7.70 6.92 -8.24
N SER A 166 -7.80 7.89 -7.34
CA SER A 166 -8.02 9.30 -7.69
C SER A 166 -6.74 9.98 -8.19
N ALA A 167 -5.56 9.36 -8.00
CA ALA A 167 -4.30 9.87 -8.52
C ALA A 167 -4.23 9.71 -10.06
N PRO A 168 -3.67 10.72 -10.79
CA PRO A 168 -3.56 10.65 -12.24
C PRO A 168 -2.79 9.40 -12.69
N PRO A 169 -3.20 8.75 -13.80
CA PRO A 169 -2.59 7.49 -14.24
C PRO A 169 -1.17 7.65 -14.83
N SER A 170 -0.70 8.85 -15.06
CA SER A 170 0.60 9.12 -15.70
C SER A 170 1.59 9.69 -14.70
N GLY A 171 2.69 8.97 -14.49
CA GLY A 171 3.85 9.42 -13.72
C GLY A 171 4.01 8.72 -12.36
N LEU A 172 5.14 9.01 -11.73
CA LEU A 172 5.48 8.54 -10.39
C LEU A 172 4.52 9.15 -9.36
N THR A 173 3.91 8.32 -8.52
CA THR A 173 3.10 8.76 -7.38
C THR A 173 3.94 8.70 -6.11
N LEU A 174 4.04 9.82 -5.40
CA LEU A 174 4.65 9.85 -4.07
C LEU A 174 3.57 9.63 -3.02
N VAL A 175 3.82 8.69 -2.15
CA VAL A 175 2.97 8.38 -0.98
C VAL A 175 3.73 8.82 0.26
N PHE A 176 3.16 9.71 1.04
CA PHE A 176 3.70 10.13 2.32
C PHE A 176 2.88 9.53 3.45
N GLU A 177 3.52 8.83 4.35
CA GLU A 177 2.85 8.22 5.49
C GLU A 177 3.52 8.55 6.82
N SER A 178 2.71 8.61 7.85
CA SER A 178 3.14 8.84 9.23
C SER A 178 3.04 7.54 10.03
N PHE A 179 4.12 7.16 10.71
CA PHE A 179 4.12 5.95 11.53
C PHE A 179 4.73 6.18 12.93
N ALA A 180 4.55 5.21 13.79
CA ALA A 180 5.10 5.19 15.14
C ALA A 180 6.11 4.06 15.30
N PHE A 181 7.37 4.37 15.63
CA PHE A 181 8.43 3.37 15.83
C PHE A 181 8.06 2.27 16.83
N LYS A 182 7.25 2.59 17.87
CA LYS A 182 6.76 1.57 18.82
C LYS A 182 5.88 0.49 18.18
N ARG A 183 5.40 0.69 16.96
CA ARG A 183 4.54 -0.25 16.22
C ARG A 183 5.29 -0.97 15.11
N GLY A 184 6.57 -0.67 14.92
CA GLY A 184 7.39 -1.15 13.82
C GLY A 184 7.45 -0.17 12.65
N ILE A 185 8.43 -0.41 11.78
CA ILE A 185 8.59 0.33 10.53
C ILE A 185 7.64 -0.28 9.51
N PRO A 186 6.91 0.53 8.71
CA PRO A 186 6.08 0.03 7.62
C PRO A 186 6.89 -0.78 6.62
N ILE A 187 6.38 -1.94 6.20
CA ILE A 187 7.09 -2.86 5.29
C ILE A 187 7.02 -2.42 3.82
N ASP A 188 6.21 -1.42 3.52
CA ASP A 188 6.01 -0.80 2.21
C ASP A 188 6.80 0.51 2.03
N ALA A 189 7.56 0.94 3.05
CA ALA A 189 8.34 2.17 2.98
C ALA A 189 9.62 2.00 2.14
N ASP A 190 9.76 2.80 1.07
CA ASP A 190 11.01 2.92 0.30
C ASP A 190 12.03 3.80 1.04
N TYR A 191 11.57 4.84 1.71
CA TYR A 191 12.40 5.74 2.53
C TYR A 191 11.77 5.93 3.90
N VAL A 192 12.62 5.91 4.94
CA VAL A 192 12.20 6.10 6.33
C VAL A 192 12.97 7.26 6.92
N PHE A 193 12.27 8.29 7.38
CA PHE A 193 12.85 9.43 8.09
C PHE A 193 12.43 9.41 9.55
N ASP A 194 13.42 9.50 10.43
CA ASP A 194 13.21 9.55 11.87
C ASP A 194 13.12 11.00 12.35
N VAL A 195 11.96 11.38 12.86
CA VAL A 195 11.73 12.73 13.39
C VAL A 195 11.59 12.74 14.93
N ARG A 196 12.09 11.70 15.63
CA ARG A 196 12.01 11.62 17.09
C ARG A 196 12.85 12.68 17.81
N MET A 197 13.89 13.18 17.17
CA MET A 197 14.75 14.24 17.71
C MET A 197 14.07 15.62 17.73
N LEU A 198 13.02 15.83 16.94
CA LEU A 198 12.34 17.13 16.87
C LEU A 198 11.58 17.45 18.17
N PRO A 199 11.38 18.75 18.49
CA PRO A 199 10.59 19.19 19.64
C PRO A 199 9.22 18.50 19.70
N ASN A 200 8.82 18.10 20.89
CA ASN A 200 7.61 17.30 21.07
C ASN A 200 6.48 18.14 21.67
N PRO A 201 5.41 18.41 20.90
CA PRO A 201 4.24 19.16 21.40
C PRO A 201 3.62 18.58 22.66
N HIS A 202 3.81 17.30 22.93
CA HIS A 202 3.30 16.62 24.14
C HIS A 202 3.86 17.20 25.45
N TYR A 203 5.03 17.84 25.41
CA TYR A 203 5.60 18.49 26.59
C TYR A 203 4.95 19.85 26.87
N GLU A 204 4.25 20.44 25.90
CA GLU A 204 3.43 21.63 26.11
C GLU A 204 2.09 21.24 26.73
N ALA A 205 1.79 21.77 27.93
CA ALA A 205 0.59 21.37 28.68
C ALA A 205 -0.72 21.58 27.87
N ALA A 206 -0.78 22.67 27.10
CA ALA A 206 -1.93 23.02 26.26
C ALA A 206 -2.14 22.10 25.05
N LEU A 207 -1.07 21.41 24.58
CA LEU A 207 -1.08 20.60 23.37
C LEU A 207 -1.11 19.09 23.65
N ARG A 208 -0.93 18.69 24.91
CA ARG A 208 -0.74 17.29 25.32
C ARG A 208 -1.86 16.33 24.89
N SER A 209 -3.10 16.80 24.89
CA SER A 209 -4.28 15.99 24.52
C SER A 209 -4.61 16.01 23.03
N MET A 210 -3.89 16.81 22.25
CA MET A 210 -4.15 17.06 20.84
C MET A 210 -3.28 16.15 19.95
N THR A 211 -3.64 16.07 18.67
CA THR A 211 -2.92 15.31 17.63
C THR A 211 -2.25 16.25 16.64
N GLY A 212 -1.35 15.76 15.81
CA GLY A 212 -0.68 16.55 14.77
C GLY A 212 -1.62 17.08 13.65
N ARG A 213 -2.90 16.73 13.70
CA ARG A 213 -3.94 17.27 12.81
C ARG A 213 -4.73 18.41 13.41
N ASP A 214 -4.56 18.64 14.70
CA ASP A 214 -5.22 19.74 15.39
C ASP A 214 -4.44 21.04 15.13
N ALA A 215 -5.14 22.11 14.76
CA ALA A 215 -4.53 23.37 14.35
C ALA A 215 -3.47 23.93 15.31
N PRO A 216 -3.65 23.91 16.64
CA PRO A 216 -2.62 24.41 17.58
C PRO A 216 -1.32 23.59 17.54
N VAL A 217 -1.40 22.27 17.29
CA VAL A 217 -0.22 21.41 17.18
C VAL A 217 0.49 21.64 15.84
N ALA A 218 -0.27 21.77 14.75
CA ALA A 218 0.28 22.09 13.44
C ALA A 218 0.98 23.47 13.47
N GLU A 219 0.38 24.48 14.09
CA GLU A 219 0.98 25.81 14.25
C GLU A 219 2.28 25.77 15.06
N PHE A 220 2.32 25.02 16.16
CA PHE A 220 3.53 24.81 16.95
C PHE A 220 4.66 24.21 16.10
N LEU A 221 4.37 23.14 15.34
CA LEU A 221 5.36 22.46 14.51
C LEU A 221 5.84 23.35 13.34
N GLN A 222 4.93 24.06 12.69
CA GLN A 222 5.24 24.97 11.57
C GLN A 222 6.02 26.20 11.99
N ASN A 223 5.99 26.59 13.25
CA ASN A 223 6.79 27.69 13.81
C ASN A 223 8.10 27.21 14.47
N THR A 224 8.38 25.89 14.46
CA THR A 224 9.60 25.32 15.05
C THR A 224 10.70 25.23 14.00
N PRO A 225 11.82 25.96 14.14
CA PRO A 225 12.88 26.03 13.11
C PRO A 225 13.42 24.66 12.71
N GLU A 226 13.66 23.76 13.66
CA GLU A 226 14.19 22.41 13.40
C GLU A 226 13.19 21.54 12.60
N VAL A 227 11.89 21.76 12.75
CA VAL A 227 10.85 21.06 11.96
C VAL A 227 10.87 21.57 10.52
N ILE A 228 10.99 22.89 10.32
CA ILE A 228 11.07 23.51 9.00
C ILE A 228 12.32 23.02 8.26
N GLU A 229 13.47 23.01 8.93
CA GLU A 229 14.74 22.54 8.36
C GLU A 229 14.65 21.06 7.97
N MET A 230 14.15 20.19 8.82
CA MET A 230 13.96 18.77 8.52
C MET A 230 13.01 18.54 7.33
N GLN A 231 11.93 19.30 7.23
CA GLN A 231 11.02 19.22 6.08
C GLN A 231 11.72 19.65 4.78
N ALA A 232 12.51 20.71 4.84
CA ALA A 232 13.28 21.20 3.69
C ALA A 232 14.32 20.15 3.23
N ASP A 233 15.01 19.52 4.17
CA ASP A 233 16.01 18.47 3.87
C ASP A 233 15.36 17.24 3.24
N ILE A 234 14.23 16.77 3.78
CA ILE A 234 13.47 15.66 3.21
C ILE A 234 12.98 16.02 1.79
N ALA A 235 12.43 17.22 1.61
CA ALA A 235 11.97 17.68 0.31
C ALA A 235 13.11 17.77 -0.71
N ALA A 236 14.28 18.29 -0.32
CA ALA A 236 15.47 18.38 -1.15
C ALA A 236 15.99 16.98 -1.52
N PHE A 237 16.05 16.06 -0.55
CA PHE A 237 16.47 14.68 -0.78
C PHE A 237 15.57 13.99 -1.80
N ILE A 238 14.25 13.99 -1.57
CA ILE A 238 13.28 13.36 -2.49
C ILE A 238 13.32 14.04 -3.86
N GLY A 239 13.31 15.37 -3.91
CA GLY A 239 13.35 16.14 -5.17
C GLY A 239 14.59 15.81 -6.02
N LYS A 240 15.76 15.65 -5.39
CA LYS A 240 17.00 15.27 -6.07
C LYS A 240 16.90 13.91 -6.78
N TRP A 241 16.25 12.94 -6.16
CA TRP A 241 16.19 11.57 -6.67
C TRP A 241 14.92 11.28 -7.51
N LEU A 242 13.97 12.19 -7.53
CA LEU A 242 12.67 12.01 -8.18
C LEU A 242 12.77 11.57 -9.65
N ALA A 243 13.68 12.20 -10.42
CA ALA A 243 13.88 11.88 -11.82
C ALA A 243 14.50 10.47 -12.02
N ALA A 244 15.38 10.03 -11.10
CA ALA A 244 15.95 8.69 -11.15
C ALA A 244 14.90 7.63 -10.80
N LEU A 245 14.10 7.88 -9.77
CA LEU A 245 12.99 7.01 -9.37
C LEU A 245 11.93 6.84 -10.48
N ALA A 246 11.63 7.93 -11.19
CA ALA A 246 10.70 7.88 -12.32
C ALA A 246 11.27 7.08 -13.51
N ARG A 247 12.60 7.13 -13.76
CA ARG A 247 13.25 6.35 -14.82
C ARG A 247 13.36 4.86 -14.50
N ASP A 248 13.36 4.50 -13.23
CA ASP A 248 13.38 3.09 -12.76
C ASP A 248 12.01 2.40 -12.94
N HIS A 249 11.11 2.98 -13.74
CA HIS A 249 9.78 2.46 -14.04
C HIS A 249 8.89 2.22 -12.81
N ARG A 250 9.22 2.83 -11.68
CA ARG A 250 8.41 2.80 -10.47
C ARG A 250 7.13 3.60 -10.67
N SER A 251 6.01 3.01 -10.33
CA SER A 251 4.72 3.71 -10.36
C SER A 251 4.49 4.48 -9.06
N TYR A 252 5.10 4.03 -7.95
CA TYR A 252 4.91 4.58 -6.60
C TYR A 252 6.23 4.60 -5.84
N VAL A 253 6.37 5.57 -4.94
CA VAL A 253 7.44 5.63 -3.93
C VAL A 253 6.81 6.04 -2.60
N THR A 254 7.00 5.22 -1.57
CA THR A 254 6.46 5.45 -0.23
C THR A 254 7.52 6.05 0.68
N ILE A 255 7.22 7.21 1.25
CA ILE A 255 8.06 7.95 2.18
C ILE A 255 7.41 7.91 3.57
N ALA A 256 8.01 7.15 4.48
CA ALA A 256 7.51 6.99 5.84
C ALA A 256 8.24 7.94 6.81
N ILE A 257 7.48 8.73 7.56
CA ILE A 257 8.00 9.68 8.58
C ILE A 257 7.60 9.17 9.96
N GLY A 258 8.60 8.85 10.78
CA GLY A 258 8.42 8.15 12.04
C GLY A 258 8.62 8.99 13.28
N CYS A 259 7.66 8.96 14.23
CA CYS A 259 7.82 9.46 15.58
C CYS A 259 7.70 8.34 16.62
N THR A 260 7.90 8.63 17.93
CA THR A 260 8.00 7.61 18.98
C THR A 260 6.72 6.80 19.15
N GLY A 261 5.56 7.44 19.24
CA GLY A 261 4.38 6.69 19.67
C GLY A 261 3.03 7.28 19.37
N GLY A 262 2.94 8.37 18.69
CA GLY A 262 1.67 9.01 18.42
C GLY A 262 1.74 10.03 17.30
N PRO A 263 0.58 10.46 16.78
CA PRO A 263 0.49 11.31 15.61
C PRO A 263 1.07 12.74 15.70
N PRO A 264 1.56 13.28 16.83
CA PRO A 264 1.80 14.74 16.86
C PRO A 264 2.97 15.20 16.01
N ARG A 265 4.11 14.48 15.92
CA ARG A 265 5.33 14.98 15.26
C ARG A 265 5.48 14.60 13.80
N SER A 266 4.88 13.52 13.38
CA SER A 266 5.03 12.99 12.03
C SER A 266 3.84 13.31 11.10
N ALA A 267 2.67 13.62 11.65
CA ALA A 267 1.48 13.86 10.86
C ALA A 267 1.53 15.18 10.08
N ASP A 268 1.91 16.30 10.75
CA ASP A 268 2.02 17.59 10.07
C ASP A 268 3.13 17.60 9.00
N PRO A 269 4.38 17.14 9.24
CA PRO A 269 5.39 17.00 8.19
C PRO A 269 4.93 16.20 6.98
N VAL A 270 4.16 15.12 7.17
CA VAL A 270 3.59 14.32 6.07
C VAL A 270 2.64 15.15 5.21
N GLU A 271 1.72 15.89 5.83
CA GLU A 271 0.75 16.73 5.12
C GLU A 271 1.44 17.88 4.37
N GLN A 272 2.43 18.54 4.99
CA GLN A 272 3.19 19.64 4.37
C GLN A 272 4.01 19.16 3.17
N LEU A 273 4.73 18.04 3.30
CA LEU A 273 5.49 17.47 2.19
C LEU A 273 4.59 17.00 1.04
N ALA A 274 3.45 16.38 1.34
CA ALA A 274 2.47 15.99 0.34
C ALA A 274 1.94 17.22 -0.42
N ALA A 275 1.60 18.31 0.29
CA ALA A 275 1.17 19.57 -0.31
C ALA A 275 2.28 20.21 -1.16
N PHE A 276 3.52 20.24 -0.68
CA PHE A 276 4.67 20.78 -1.42
C PHE A 276 4.85 20.08 -2.78
N PHE A 277 4.86 18.75 -2.80
CA PHE A 277 5.03 17.99 -4.04
C PHE A 277 3.80 18.02 -4.94
N ALA A 278 2.60 18.16 -4.40
CA ALA A 278 1.38 18.39 -5.20
C ALA A 278 1.43 19.72 -5.96
N LEU A 279 1.89 20.79 -5.29
CA LEU A 279 2.07 22.12 -5.91
C LEU A 279 3.22 22.15 -6.94
N ALA A 280 4.31 21.42 -6.69
CA ALA A 280 5.43 21.31 -7.62
C ALA A 280 5.03 20.64 -8.95
N LYS A 281 4.10 19.67 -8.93
CA LYS A 281 3.56 19.03 -10.15
C LYS A 281 2.70 19.99 -10.99
N SER A 282 2.12 21.02 -10.42
CA SER A 282 1.26 21.99 -11.13
C SER A 282 2.05 23.10 -11.86
N LYS A 283 3.35 23.22 -11.59
CA LYS A 283 4.23 24.13 -12.33
C LYS A 283 5.05 23.32 -13.35
N PRO A 284 4.89 23.54 -14.69
CA PRO A 284 5.81 22.93 -15.64
C PRO A 284 7.22 23.41 -15.32
N MET A 285 8.14 22.46 -15.15
CA MET A 285 9.57 22.78 -15.07
C MET A 285 9.96 23.36 -16.45
N GLY A 286 10.25 24.66 -16.47
CA GLY A 286 10.80 25.37 -17.62
C GLY A 286 12.27 25.01 -17.86
#